data_40df2bca7f927271e81692279600225e
#
_entry.id   40df2bca7f927271e81692279600225e
#
_cell.length_a   1.000
_cell.length_b   1.000
_cell.length_c   1.000
_cell.angle_alpha   90.00
_cell.angle_beta   90.00
_cell.angle_gamma   90.00
#
_symmetry.space_group_name_H-M   'P 1'
#
loop_
_entity.id
_entity.type
_entity.pdbx_description
1 polymer ?
#
loop_
_entity_poly.entity_id
_entity_poly.type
_entity_poly.pdbx_seq_one_letter_code
_entity_poly.pdbx_strand_id
1 'polypeptide(L)'
;SGADVCDAESTAGLPYAKVTLGGNTEYADANGDFTIAGSGTITSMLDGLWFNVNNNSGSDATLSQNSSDPYFVHNEANNSEGVRAQVNGYLQSNIVRDFTLAHAPAFPTIGTQNSFPVNTGVSGTCNAFYDYSSINFYNSGGGCSNTAFSVIVHHEYGHHLVAVAGSGQGQYGEGM
;
A
#
# COMPACT_ATOMS: atom_id res chain seq x y z
N SER A 1 -10.09 -3.62 4.89
CA SER A 1 -10.19 -2.24 4.41
C SER A 1 -11.53 -2.01 3.73
N GLY A 2 -12.14 -0.87 3.98
CA GLY A 2 -13.41 -0.48 3.37
C GLY A 2 -13.20 0.42 2.15
N ALA A 3 -14.21 0.54 1.31
CA ALA A 3 -14.22 1.49 0.19
C ALA A 3 -14.35 2.94 0.67
N ASP A 4 -14.95 3.13 1.84
CA ASP A 4 -15.17 4.41 2.50
C ASP A 4 -14.65 4.38 3.94
N VAL A 5 -14.42 5.56 4.52
CA VAL A 5 -13.96 5.71 5.92
C VAL A 5 -14.94 5.14 6.94
N CYS A 6 -16.21 5.00 6.59
CA CYS A 6 -17.27 4.47 7.44
C CYS A 6 -17.48 2.95 7.30
N ASP A 7 -16.82 2.30 6.34
CA ASP A 7 -16.95 0.88 6.12
C ASP A 7 -16.29 0.07 7.25
N ALA A 8 -16.92 -1.05 7.60
CA ALA A 8 -16.34 -1.99 8.54
C ALA A 8 -15.06 -2.61 8.00
N GLU A 9 -14.06 -2.74 8.86
CA GLU A 9 -12.82 -3.43 8.51
C GLU A 9 -13.03 -4.93 8.44
N SER A 10 -12.37 -5.57 7.48
CA SER A 10 -12.34 -7.02 7.33
C SER A 10 -10.89 -7.49 7.15
N THR A 11 -10.61 -8.69 7.59
CA THR A 11 -9.29 -9.32 7.37
C THR A 11 -9.10 -9.58 5.88
N ALA A 12 -7.92 -9.23 5.37
CA ALA A 12 -7.49 -9.51 4.01
C ALA A 12 -6.01 -9.89 4.02
N GLY A 13 -5.59 -10.75 3.10
CA GLY A 13 -4.17 -11.01 2.86
C GLY A 13 -3.46 -9.73 2.44
N LEU A 14 -2.19 -9.58 2.84
CA LEU A 14 -1.33 -8.51 2.38
C LEU A 14 -0.44 -9.04 1.24
N PRO A 15 -0.83 -8.82 -0.02
CA PRO A 15 -0.11 -9.38 -1.15
C PRO A 15 1.31 -8.81 -1.24
N TYR A 16 2.25 -9.67 -1.55
CA TYR A 16 3.64 -9.30 -1.84
C TYR A 16 4.36 -8.58 -0.69
N ALA A 17 3.87 -8.68 0.54
CA ALA A 17 4.49 -8.07 1.71
C ALA A 17 5.87 -8.69 1.96
N LYS A 18 6.83 -7.86 2.32
CA LYS A 18 8.19 -8.30 2.63
C LYS A 18 8.24 -8.98 3.99
N VAL A 19 8.89 -10.13 4.02
CA VAL A 19 9.14 -10.90 5.23
C VAL A 19 10.64 -11.16 5.35
N THR A 20 11.21 -10.94 6.52
CA THR A 20 12.63 -11.16 6.79
C THR A 20 12.85 -12.09 7.98
N LEU A 21 13.89 -12.92 7.89
CA LEU A 21 14.36 -13.77 8.97
C LEU A 21 15.89 -13.84 8.95
N GLY A 22 16.52 -13.21 9.91
CA GLY A 22 17.97 -13.06 9.89
C GLY A 22 18.44 -12.29 8.67
N GLY A 23 19.28 -12.90 7.82
CA GLY A 23 19.72 -12.31 6.55
C GLY A 23 18.86 -12.67 5.34
N ASN A 24 17.83 -13.50 5.53
CA ASN A 24 16.95 -13.93 4.42
C ASN A 24 15.79 -12.95 4.25
N THR A 25 15.40 -12.76 2.98
CA THR A 25 14.25 -11.93 2.59
C THR A 25 13.39 -12.73 1.62
N GLU A 26 12.10 -12.76 1.87
CA GLU A 26 11.09 -13.34 1.01
C GLU A 26 9.93 -12.35 0.86
N TYR A 27 9.09 -12.58 -0.14
CA TYR A 27 7.86 -11.82 -0.34
C TYR A 27 6.67 -12.78 -0.31
N ALA A 28 5.59 -12.33 0.33
CA ALA A 28 4.33 -13.06 0.30
C ALA A 28 3.80 -13.19 -1.15
N ASP A 29 2.97 -14.16 -1.40
CA ASP A 29 2.26 -14.30 -2.66
C ASP A 29 1.08 -13.30 -2.77
N ALA A 30 0.28 -13.42 -3.82
CA ALA A 30 -0.89 -12.56 -4.05
C ALA A 30 -1.99 -12.71 -2.98
N ASN A 31 -1.99 -13.77 -2.20
CA ASN A 31 -2.93 -14.00 -1.10
C ASN A 31 -2.39 -13.55 0.26
N GLY A 32 -1.11 -13.17 0.32
CA GLY A 32 -0.43 -12.85 1.56
C GLY A 32 0.25 -14.04 2.22
N ASP A 33 0.28 -15.20 1.57
CA ASP A 33 0.96 -16.40 2.09
C ASP A 33 2.45 -16.34 1.79
N PHE A 34 3.28 -16.80 2.75
CA PHE A 34 4.74 -16.81 2.58
C PHE A 34 5.38 -18.05 3.18
N THR A 35 6.59 -18.36 2.73
CA THR A 35 7.46 -19.36 3.32
C THR A 35 8.86 -18.80 3.42
N ILE A 36 9.48 -18.86 4.62
CA ILE A 36 10.84 -18.41 4.84
C ILE A 36 11.62 -19.46 5.62
N ALA A 37 12.81 -19.82 5.13
CA ALA A 37 13.63 -20.85 5.75
C ALA A 37 14.47 -20.28 6.90
N GLY A 38 14.50 -21.01 8.02
CA GLY A 38 15.32 -20.67 9.19
C GLY A 38 14.56 -20.77 10.50
N SER A 39 15.16 -20.24 11.54
CA SER A 39 14.56 -20.13 12.88
C SER A 39 14.93 -18.80 13.50
N GLY A 40 14.02 -18.23 14.28
CA GLY A 40 14.24 -16.94 14.95
C GLY A 40 13.05 -16.00 14.80
N THR A 41 13.32 -14.71 14.96
CA THR A 41 12.31 -13.68 14.83
C THR A 41 12.07 -13.35 13.35
N ILE A 42 10.84 -13.53 12.91
CA ILE A 42 10.38 -13.18 11.58
C ILE A 42 9.75 -11.79 11.66
N THR A 43 10.07 -10.93 10.72
CA THR A 43 9.53 -9.56 10.63
C THR A 43 8.78 -9.38 9.33
N SER A 44 7.56 -8.87 9.41
CA SER A 44 6.72 -8.47 8.27
C SER A 44 6.67 -6.96 8.15
N MET A 45 6.79 -6.45 6.92
CA MET A 45 6.86 -5.02 6.61
C MET A 45 5.95 -4.68 5.42
N LEU A 46 5.52 -3.42 5.36
CA LEU A 46 4.78 -2.84 4.23
C LEU A 46 5.73 -2.22 3.17
N ASP A 47 7.00 -2.60 3.19
CA ASP A 47 7.98 -2.44 2.11
C ASP A 47 7.96 -3.74 1.29
N GLY A 48 7.02 -3.85 0.36
CA GLY A 48 6.77 -5.06 -0.41
C GLY A 48 7.48 -5.08 -1.76
N LEU A 49 7.14 -6.10 -2.56
CA LEU A 49 7.77 -6.27 -3.88
C LEU A 49 7.46 -5.09 -4.82
N TRP A 50 6.21 -4.65 -4.85
CA TRP A 50 5.74 -3.64 -5.81
C TRP A 50 5.63 -2.25 -5.21
N PHE A 51 5.29 -2.15 -3.94
CA PHE A 51 5.04 -0.89 -3.24
C PHE A 51 5.85 -0.81 -1.95
N ASN A 52 6.34 0.38 -1.66
CA ASN A 52 6.99 0.72 -0.41
C ASN A 52 6.20 1.82 0.30
N VAL A 53 5.63 1.48 1.46
CA VAL A 53 4.90 2.46 2.27
C VAL A 53 5.84 3.19 3.20
N ASN A 54 5.78 4.53 3.16
CA ASN A 54 6.54 5.41 4.04
C ASN A 54 5.56 6.25 4.89
N ASN A 55 5.75 6.26 6.19
CA ASN A 55 4.95 7.09 7.10
C ASN A 55 5.67 8.39 7.44
N ASN A 56 5.26 9.49 6.82
CA ASN A 56 5.89 10.80 7.02
C ASN A 56 5.57 11.45 8.38
N SER A 57 4.63 10.89 9.15
CA SER A 57 4.26 11.39 10.48
C SER A 57 4.74 10.49 11.64
N GLY A 58 5.46 9.41 11.35
CA GLY A 58 5.93 8.47 12.37
C GLY A 58 6.76 7.34 11.79
N SER A 59 6.81 6.21 12.50
CA SER A 59 7.51 5.02 12.02
C SER A 59 6.65 4.21 11.05
N ASP A 60 7.31 3.50 10.15
CA ASP A 60 6.67 2.54 9.27
C ASP A 60 6.15 1.33 10.08
N ALA A 61 4.99 0.84 9.69
CA ALA A 61 4.35 -0.28 10.36
C ALA A 61 5.12 -1.58 10.11
N THR A 62 5.62 -2.18 11.18
CA THR A 62 6.30 -3.47 11.16
C THR A 62 5.76 -4.37 12.25
N LEU A 63 5.74 -5.67 12.01
CA LEU A 63 5.40 -6.68 13.00
C LEU A 63 6.49 -7.74 13.08
N SER A 64 6.75 -8.26 14.28
CA SER A 64 7.73 -9.31 14.48
C SER A 64 7.16 -10.40 15.37
N GLN A 65 7.40 -11.67 14.99
CA GLN A 65 7.03 -12.84 15.76
C GLN A 65 8.17 -13.85 15.78
N ASN A 66 8.38 -14.51 16.92
CA ASN A 66 9.23 -15.66 17.02
C ASN A 66 8.34 -16.91 17.08
N SER A 67 7.99 -17.43 15.92
CA SER A 67 7.08 -18.55 15.77
C SER A 67 7.50 -19.40 14.57
N SER A 68 7.22 -20.68 14.60
CA SER A 68 7.37 -21.57 13.44
C SER A 68 6.21 -21.47 12.45
N ASP A 69 5.11 -20.83 12.85
CA ASP A 69 3.91 -20.60 12.05
C ASP A 69 3.42 -19.17 12.34
N PRO A 70 4.12 -18.14 11.81
CA PRO A 70 3.80 -16.76 12.09
C PRO A 70 2.57 -16.30 11.30
N TYR A 71 1.69 -15.57 11.97
CA TYR A 71 0.51 -14.94 11.38
C TYR A 71 0.49 -13.46 11.75
N PHE A 72 0.59 -12.59 10.75
CA PHE A 72 0.69 -11.15 10.96
C PHE A 72 -0.61 -10.43 10.59
N VAL A 73 -1.15 -9.66 11.54
CA VAL A 73 -2.27 -8.72 11.31
C VAL A 73 -1.81 -7.32 11.68
N HIS A 74 -1.40 -6.53 10.70
CA HIS A 74 -0.67 -5.29 10.90
C HIS A 74 -1.42 -4.21 11.70
N ASN A 75 -2.75 -4.20 11.70
CA ASN A 75 -3.54 -3.23 12.46
C ASN A 75 -4.34 -3.84 13.62
N GLU A 76 -4.07 -5.07 14.04
CA GLU A 76 -4.79 -5.73 15.14
C GLU A 76 -4.43 -5.13 16.50
N ALA A 77 -3.14 -5.13 16.84
CA ALA A 77 -2.64 -4.64 18.13
C ALA A 77 -2.54 -3.10 18.18
N ASN A 78 -2.37 -2.45 17.04
CA ASN A 78 -2.30 -0.99 16.91
C ASN A 78 -3.18 -0.55 15.74
N ASN A 79 -4.39 -0.16 16.04
CA ASN A 79 -5.37 0.33 15.07
C ASN A 79 -5.43 1.87 15.05
N SER A 80 -4.28 2.53 15.23
CA SER A 80 -4.18 3.99 15.08
C SER A 80 -4.41 4.41 13.63
N GLU A 81 -4.82 5.65 13.44
CA GLU A 81 -5.01 6.24 12.09
C GLU A 81 -3.80 6.00 11.18
N GLY A 82 -2.58 6.26 11.68
CA GLY A 82 -1.36 6.13 10.90
C GLY A 82 -1.06 4.70 10.47
N VAL A 83 -1.35 3.69 11.33
CA VAL A 83 -1.17 2.28 10.96
C VAL A 83 -2.24 1.85 9.96
N ARG A 84 -3.50 2.22 10.16
CA ARG A 84 -4.59 1.93 9.23
C ARG A 84 -4.33 2.55 7.85
N ALA A 85 -3.83 3.79 7.81
CA ALA A 85 -3.46 4.46 6.57
C ALA A 85 -2.38 3.70 5.80
N GLN A 86 -1.33 3.25 6.49
CA GLN A 86 -0.25 2.47 5.89
C GLN A 86 -0.74 1.13 5.33
N VAL A 87 -1.49 0.35 6.13
CA VAL A 87 -2.04 -0.95 5.70
C VAL A 87 -2.97 -0.77 4.51
N ASN A 88 -3.83 0.24 4.55
CA ASN A 88 -4.80 0.49 3.49
C ASN A 88 -4.11 0.98 2.21
N GLY A 89 -3.19 1.93 2.34
CA GLY A 89 -2.38 2.41 1.22
C GLY A 89 -1.62 1.28 0.52
N TYR A 90 -0.99 0.39 1.30
CA TYR A 90 -0.30 -0.78 0.78
C TYR A 90 -1.24 -1.75 0.04
N LEU A 91 -2.30 -2.20 0.72
CA LEU A 91 -3.23 -3.19 0.18
C LEU A 91 -3.92 -2.70 -1.08
N GLN A 92 -4.45 -1.48 -1.06
CA GLN A 92 -5.23 -0.93 -2.16
C GLN A 92 -4.36 -0.63 -3.40
N SER A 93 -3.11 -0.23 -3.20
CA SER A 93 -2.16 -0.07 -4.31
C SER A 93 -1.89 -1.40 -5.02
N ASN A 94 -1.70 -2.49 -4.29
CA ASN A 94 -1.53 -3.82 -4.88
C ASN A 94 -2.81 -4.28 -5.60
N ILE A 95 -3.99 -4.05 -5.02
CA ILE A 95 -5.28 -4.41 -5.64
C ILE A 95 -5.45 -3.72 -7.00
N VAL A 96 -5.26 -2.41 -7.07
CA VAL A 96 -5.46 -1.68 -8.33
C VAL A 96 -4.41 -2.04 -9.38
N ARG A 97 -3.16 -2.28 -8.97
CA ARG A 97 -2.12 -2.79 -9.86
C ARG A 97 -2.48 -4.15 -10.46
N ASP A 98 -2.84 -5.10 -9.62
CA ASP A 98 -3.17 -6.46 -10.06
C ASP A 98 -4.44 -6.49 -10.90
N PHE A 99 -5.44 -5.69 -10.57
CA PHE A 99 -6.62 -5.49 -11.41
C PHE A 99 -6.23 -4.99 -12.81
N THR A 100 -5.35 -3.99 -12.88
CA THR A 100 -4.90 -3.44 -14.16
C THR A 100 -4.18 -4.50 -15.00
N LEU A 101 -3.26 -5.25 -14.41
CA LEU A 101 -2.52 -6.29 -15.12
C LEU A 101 -3.38 -7.50 -15.50
N ALA A 102 -4.41 -7.82 -14.73
CA ALA A 102 -5.38 -8.86 -15.09
C ALA A 102 -6.17 -8.52 -16.36
N HIS A 103 -6.46 -7.24 -16.58
CA HIS A 103 -7.21 -6.76 -17.75
C HIS A 103 -6.31 -6.30 -18.91
N ALA A 104 -5.10 -5.85 -18.60
CA ALA A 104 -4.11 -5.39 -19.56
C ALA A 104 -2.71 -5.93 -19.20
N PRO A 105 -2.41 -7.21 -19.47
CA PRO A 105 -1.15 -7.85 -19.04
C PRO A 105 0.12 -7.18 -19.61
N ALA A 106 -0.01 -6.51 -20.73
CA ALA A 106 1.08 -5.75 -21.36
C ALA A 106 1.10 -4.25 -20.99
N PHE A 107 0.40 -3.86 -19.92
CA PHE A 107 0.38 -2.48 -19.47
C PHE A 107 1.81 -2.01 -19.15
N PRO A 108 2.26 -0.87 -19.68
CA PRO A 108 3.65 -0.45 -19.55
C PRO A 108 4.04 -0.19 -18.08
N THR A 109 5.31 -0.40 -17.79
CA THR A 109 5.98 -0.05 -16.52
C THR A 109 5.53 -0.86 -15.31
N ILE A 110 4.25 -0.86 -14.94
CA ILE A 110 3.76 -1.39 -13.66
C ILE A 110 3.97 -2.90 -13.46
N GLY A 111 4.13 -3.66 -14.54
CA GLY A 111 4.44 -5.09 -14.47
C GLY A 111 5.84 -5.39 -13.91
N THR A 112 6.76 -4.44 -14.03
CA THR A 112 8.17 -4.59 -13.62
C THR A 112 8.64 -3.52 -12.64
N GLN A 113 7.84 -2.48 -12.41
CA GLN A 113 8.12 -1.45 -11.42
C GLN A 113 7.98 -2.03 -10.02
N ASN A 114 9.03 -1.99 -9.24
CA ASN A 114 9.07 -2.41 -7.85
C ASN A 114 9.32 -1.22 -6.92
N SER A 115 8.99 -1.42 -5.63
CA SER A 115 9.19 -0.43 -4.56
C SER A 115 8.63 0.96 -4.89
N PHE A 116 7.47 1.04 -5.59
CA PHE A 116 6.82 2.32 -5.88
C PHE A 116 6.35 2.96 -4.57
N PRO A 117 6.73 4.23 -4.29
CA PRO A 117 6.46 4.86 -3.01
C PRO A 117 4.98 5.18 -2.79
N VAL A 118 4.48 4.80 -1.62
CA VAL A 118 3.15 5.13 -1.11
C VAL A 118 3.35 5.89 0.21
N ASN A 119 3.26 7.21 0.16
CA ASN A 119 3.53 8.06 1.30
C ASN A 119 2.23 8.34 2.09
N THR A 120 2.21 7.95 3.34
CA THR A 120 1.11 8.25 4.28
C THR A 120 1.56 9.25 5.33
N GLY A 121 0.62 9.85 6.04
CA GLY A 121 0.99 10.81 7.07
C GLY A 121 1.62 12.10 6.53
N VAL A 122 1.40 12.43 5.26
CA VAL A 122 1.92 13.65 4.65
C VAL A 122 1.28 14.87 5.32
N SER A 123 2.07 15.93 5.47
CA SER A 123 1.60 17.17 6.10
C SER A 123 0.59 17.88 5.21
N GLY A 124 -0.59 18.13 5.74
CA GLY A 124 -1.72 18.73 5.05
C GLY A 124 -3.02 18.04 5.45
N THR A 125 -4.13 18.49 4.90
CA THR A 125 -5.47 17.93 5.16
C THR A 125 -6.33 18.01 3.91
N CYS A 126 -7.38 17.16 3.84
CA CYS A 126 -8.43 17.22 2.82
C CYS A 126 -7.95 17.01 1.37
N ASN A 127 -6.81 16.38 1.15
CA ASN A 127 -6.31 16.08 -0.19
C ASN A 127 -5.42 14.83 -0.20
N ALA A 128 -5.16 14.31 -1.38
CA ALA A 128 -4.11 13.38 -1.74
C ALA A 128 -3.52 13.86 -3.07
N PHE A 129 -2.39 13.34 -3.51
CA PHE A 129 -1.82 13.71 -4.81
C PHE A 129 -0.82 12.68 -5.33
N TYR A 130 -0.73 12.58 -6.64
CA TYR A 130 0.34 11.94 -7.39
C TYR A 130 1.36 12.99 -7.85
N ASP A 131 2.66 12.71 -7.69
CA ASP A 131 3.75 13.63 -8.03
C ASP A 131 4.68 13.11 -9.13
N TYR A 132 4.23 12.18 -9.96
CA TYR A 132 4.98 11.43 -10.98
C TYR A 132 6.00 10.41 -10.44
N SER A 133 6.25 10.38 -9.13
CA SER A 133 7.18 9.47 -8.49
C SER A 133 6.58 8.68 -7.32
N SER A 134 5.49 9.17 -6.77
CA SER A 134 4.81 8.58 -5.61
C SER A 134 3.33 8.96 -5.57
N ILE A 135 2.54 8.22 -4.78
CA ILE A 135 1.21 8.62 -4.34
C ILE A 135 1.25 9.03 -2.88
N ASN A 136 0.53 10.10 -2.52
CA ASN A 136 0.73 10.82 -1.28
C ASN A 136 -0.61 11.11 -0.59
N PHE A 137 -0.73 10.72 0.70
CA PHE A 137 -1.97 10.77 1.47
C PHE A 137 -1.82 11.59 2.74
N TYR A 138 -2.74 12.52 2.95
CA TYR A 138 -2.77 13.40 4.12
C TYR A 138 -3.45 12.75 5.32
N ASN A 139 -3.01 13.17 6.52
CA ASN A 139 -3.69 12.82 7.77
C ASN A 139 -5.09 13.43 7.84
N SER A 140 -5.89 12.93 8.78
CA SER A 140 -7.16 13.55 9.13
C SER A 140 -6.92 14.96 9.68
N GLY A 141 -7.85 15.85 9.41
CA GLY A 141 -7.80 17.23 9.88
C GLY A 141 -8.61 18.15 8.97
N GLY A 142 -8.84 19.39 9.39
CA GLY A 142 -9.60 20.37 8.60
C GLY A 142 -11.05 19.95 8.31
N GLY A 143 -11.61 19.02 9.08
CA GLY A 143 -12.94 18.44 8.85
C GLY A 143 -12.96 17.23 7.91
N CYS A 144 -11.80 16.80 7.41
CA CYS A 144 -11.66 15.62 6.54
C CYS A 144 -11.08 14.44 7.29
N SER A 145 -11.45 13.23 6.89
CA SER A 145 -10.81 12.00 7.29
C SER A 145 -9.42 11.85 6.67
N ASN A 146 -8.62 10.92 7.18
CA ASN A 146 -7.40 10.47 6.51
C ASN A 146 -7.72 10.04 5.07
N THR A 147 -6.85 10.37 4.12
CA THR A 147 -7.14 10.16 2.70
C THR A 147 -6.65 8.83 2.14
N ALA A 148 -5.94 8.01 2.92
CA ALA A 148 -5.45 6.70 2.49
C ALA A 148 -6.53 5.61 2.58
N PHE A 149 -7.65 5.77 1.89
CA PHE A 149 -8.68 4.71 1.73
C PHE A 149 -8.94 4.39 0.26
N SER A 150 -9.59 3.25 -0.02
CA SER A 150 -9.53 2.58 -1.32
C SER A 150 -9.83 3.48 -2.52
N VAL A 151 -10.91 4.26 -2.47
CA VAL A 151 -11.33 5.13 -3.59
C VAL A 151 -10.23 6.15 -3.93
N ILE A 152 -9.62 6.77 -2.92
CA ILE A 152 -8.57 7.76 -3.14
C ILE A 152 -7.25 7.10 -3.56
N VAL A 153 -6.87 5.96 -2.94
CA VAL A 153 -5.67 5.23 -3.35
C VAL A 153 -5.76 4.81 -4.82
N HIS A 154 -6.93 4.31 -5.26
CA HIS A 154 -7.14 3.95 -6.66
C HIS A 154 -7.10 5.17 -7.58
N HIS A 155 -7.62 6.32 -7.15
CA HIS A 155 -7.59 7.58 -7.89
C HIS A 155 -6.15 8.05 -8.11
N GLU A 156 -5.35 8.17 -7.06
CA GLU A 156 -3.96 8.63 -7.17
C GLU A 156 -3.09 7.66 -7.97
N TYR A 157 -3.26 6.35 -7.78
CA TYR A 157 -2.56 5.39 -8.61
C TYR A 157 -3.07 5.39 -10.05
N GLY A 158 -4.33 5.75 -10.28
CA GLY A 158 -4.91 6.00 -11.60
C GLY A 158 -4.15 7.08 -12.37
N HIS A 159 -3.75 8.17 -11.73
CA HIS A 159 -2.88 9.19 -12.33
C HIS A 159 -1.53 8.61 -12.77
N HIS A 160 -0.94 7.72 -11.94
CA HIS A 160 0.28 7.01 -12.33
C HIS A 160 0.07 6.14 -13.56
N LEU A 161 -1.02 5.36 -13.61
CA LEU A 161 -1.35 4.52 -14.76
C LEU A 161 -1.46 5.35 -16.05
N VAL A 162 -2.15 6.49 -16.00
CA VAL A 162 -2.29 7.39 -17.13
C VAL A 162 -0.95 7.98 -17.57
N ALA A 163 -0.11 8.38 -16.62
CA ALA A 163 1.21 8.93 -16.89
C ALA A 163 2.11 7.91 -17.61
N VAL A 164 2.18 6.67 -17.13
CA VAL A 164 3.03 5.62 -17.72
C VAL A 164 2.46 5.06 -19.03
N ALA A 165 1.15 5.15 -19.24
CA ALA A 165 0.53 4.84 -20.52
C ALA A 165 0.85 5.89 -21.61
N GLY A 166 1.41 7.04 -21.24
CA GLY A 166 1.73 8.12 -22.16
C GLY A 166 0.51 8.83 -22.75
N SER A 167 -0.65 8.69 -22.12
CA SER A 167 -1.93 9.22 -22.63
C SER A 167 -2.18 10.67 -22.29
N GLY A 168 -1.27 11.39 -21.70
CA GLY A 168 -1.29 12.81 -21.34
C GLY A 168 -2.69 13.39 -21.11
N GLN A 169 -3.10 13.53 -19.86
CA GLN A 169 -4.45 14.01 -19.53
C GLN A 169 -4.61 15.52 -19.64
N GLY A 170 -3.50 16.25 -19.60
CA GLY A 170 -3.54 17.71 -19.61
C GLY A 170 -4.49 18.26 -18.55
N GLN A 171 -5.34 19.20 -18.95
CA GLN A 171 -6.30 19.85 -18.04
C GLN A 171 -7.50 18.97 -17.63
N TYR A 172 -7.66 17.78 -18.20
CA TYR A 172 -8.77 16.87 -17.93
C TYR A 172 -8.37 15.68 -17.02
N GLY A 173 -7.19 15.73 -16.42
CA GLY A 173 -6.66 14.66 -15.61
C GLY A 173 -7.57 14.18 -14.48
N GLU A 174 -8.36 15.08 -13.90
CA GLU A 174 -9.27 14.77 -12.80
C GLU A 174 -10.64 14.21 -13.25
N GLY A 175 -10.91 14.22 -14.51
CA GLY A 175 -12.23 13.85 -15.06
C GLY A 175 -12.27 12.55 -15.86
N MET A 176 -11.18 11.78 -15.86
CA MET A 176 -11.07 10.58 -16.71
C MET A 176 -11.12 9.30 -15.92
#